data_892f057501be6c36124777467fb112a5
#
_entry.id   892f057501be6c36124777467fb112a5
#
_cell.length_a   1.000
_cell.length_b   1.000
_cell.length_c   1.000
_cell.angle_alpha   90.00
_cell.angle_beta   90.00
_cell.angle_gamma   90.00
#
_symmetry.space_group_name_H-M   'P 1'
#
loop_
_entity.id
_entity.type
_entity.pdbx_description
1 polymer ?
#
loop_
_entity_poly.entity_id
_entity_poly.type
_entity_poly.pdbx_seq_one_letter_code
_entity_poly.pdbx_strand_id
1 'polypeptide(L)'
;MSSLTNRVVFAGTRGLATRCLLFVIETCGKDHIAGVLGTPRHEKTWWRHETSEELWEVADRFGIPFFESMDDVPRLGTFLVSVMWNKIFPPYILTRFDGGGINLHPGPLPEYRGSFARTHAILNGETSFGVTVHYLSARVDRGDIIGELQFPVLPSETALSLDTRAQLYGYALFCQAWLRLLDGSATCRSQDELITQDKRRACFYPMRLMTALLDSSDVPRSAEELDRLYRALYLPPRIEPPKWLVERVITNEIRTLVRDVSLQD
;
A
#
# COMPACT_ATOMS: atom_id res chain seq x y z
N MET A 1 20.35 -20.41 13.58
CA MET A 1 20.15 -19.93 12.20
C MET A 1 18.66 -20.07 11.90
N SER A 2 17.94 -18.96 11.72
CA SER A 2 16.49 -18.95 11.63
C SER A 2 16.01 -19.62 10.35
N SER A 3 14.84 -20.22 10.41
CA SER A 3 14.16 -20.99 9.35
C SER A 3 13.82 -20.24 8.05
N LEU A 4 14.25 -19.00 7.88
CA LEU A 4 14.10 -18.21 6.65
C LEU A 4 15.09 -18.62 5.52
N THR A 5 15.95 -19.59 5.75
CA THR A 5 16.80 -20.19 4.69
C THR A 5 16.02 -20.98 3.65
N ASN A 6 14.72 -21.05 3.79
CA ASN A 6 13.82 -21.76 2.92
C ASN A 6 13.16 -20.79 1.92
N ARG A 7 12.97 -21.27 0.72
CA ARG A 7 12.54 -20.57 -0.49
C ARG A 7 11.37 -19.58 -0.28
N VAL A 8 11.57 -18.34 -0.67
CA VAL A 8 10.59 -17.25 -0.62
C VAL A 8 9.74 -17.26 -1.90
N VAL A 9 8.43 -17.12 -1.77
CA VAL A 9 7.58 -16.65 -2.86
C VAL A 9 7.34 -15.16 -2.66
N PHE A 10 7.64 -14.36 -3.68
CA PHE A 10 7.43 -12.94 -3.66
C PHE A 10 6.20 -12.56 -4.47
N ALA A 11 5.22 -11.92 -3.87
CA ALA A 11 3.99 -11.46 -4.51
C ALA A 11 3.92 -9.93 -4.49
N GLY A 12 3.62 -9.33 -5.62
CA GLY A 12 3.53 -7.87 -5.63
C GLY A 12 3.05 -7.24 -6.92
N THR A 13 2.88 -5.94 -6.84
CA THR A 13 2.55 -5.05 -7.96
C THR A 13 3.24 -3.71 -7.77
N ARG A 14 3.38 -2.91 -8.84
CA ARG A 14 3.94 -1.56 -8.82
C ARG A 14 5.47 -1.50 -8.59
N GLY A 15 6.05 -0.33 -8.83
CA GLY A 15 7.50 -0.10 -8.73
C GLY A 15 8.09 -0.37 -7.34
N LEU A 16 7.31 -0.16 -6.27
CA LEU A 16 7.77 -0.50 -4.91
C LEU A 16 8.03 -2.01 -4.77
N ALA A 17 7.15 -2.86 -5.30
CA ALA A 17 7.35 -4.31 -5.24
C ALA A 17 8.59 -4.74 -6.04
N THR A 18 8.83 -4.15 -7.21
CA THR A 18 10.03 -4.41 -7.99
C THR A 18 11.31 -4.07 -7.22
N ARG A 19 11.36 -2.91 -6.56
CA ARG A 19 12.50 -2.52 -5.72
C ARG A 19 12.70 -3.46 -4.52
N CYS A 20 11.62 -3.86 -3.86
CA CYS A 20 11.68 -4.80 -2.73
C CYS A 20 12.14 -6.19 -3.20
N LEU A 21 11.68 -6.70 -4.35
CA LEU A 21 12.15 -7.96 -4.92
C LEU A 21 13.65 -7.92 -5.20
N LEU A 22 14.14 -6.85 -5.84
CA LEU A 22 15.55 -6.68 -6.11
C LEU A 22 16.38 -6.68 -4.83
N PHE A 23 15.92 -6.02 -3.78
CA PHE A 23 16.58 -6.03 -2.47
C PHE A 23 16.59 -7.43 -1.83
N VAL A 24 15.49 -8.19 -1.94
CA VAL A 24 15.44 -9.59 -1.47
C VAL A 24 16.43 -10.45 -2.23
N ILE A 25 16.51 -10.31 -3.57
CA ILE A 25 17.49 -11.04 -4.40
C ILE A 25 18.93 -10.67 -4.01
N GLU A 26 19.22 -9.39 -3.77
CA GLU A 26 20.54 -8.91 -3.36
C GLU A 26 20.98 -9.49 -2.01
N THR A 27 20.06 -9.59 -1.05
CA THR A 27 20.38 -10.00 0.32
C THR A 27 20.38 -11.50 0.55
N CYS A 28 19.56 -12.27 -0.19
CA CYS A 28 19.46 -13.73 -0.03
C CYS A 28 20.03 -14.51 -1.21
N GLY A 29 20.21 -13.87 -2.38
CA GLY A 29 20.49 -14.55 -3.63
C GLY A 29 19.21 -15.08 -4.31
N LYS A 30 19.24 -15.11 -5.64
CA LYS A 30 18.10 -15.55 -6.48
C LYS A 30 17.65 -16.99 -6.20
N ASP A 31 18.56 -17.86 -5.79
CA ASP A 31 18.26 -19.28 -5.55
C ASP A 31 17.37 -19.52 -4.32
N HIS A 32 17.23 -18.50 -3.46
CA HIS A 32 16.28 -18.51 -2.35
C HIS A 32 14.87 -18.07 -2.77
N ILE A 33 14.68 -17.56 -3.99
CA ILE A 33 13.36 -17.17 -4.49
C ILE A 33 12.76 -18.35 -5.24
N ALA A 34 11.70 -18.94 -4.65
CA ALA A 34 10.98 -20.06 -5.25
C ALA A 34 10.13 -19.65 -6.45
N GLY A 35 9.71 -18.38 -6.46
CA GLY A 35 8.93 -17.81 -7.55
C GLY A 35 8.44 -16.41 -7.25
N VAL A 36 8.00 -15.74 -8.28
CA VAL A 36 7.43 -14.39 -8.24
C VAL A 36 6.00 -14.44 -8.74
N LEU A 37 5.06 -13.92 -7.97
CA LEU A 37 3.65 -13.77 -8.32
C LEU A 37 3.38 -12.31 -8.64
N GLY A 38 2.89 -12.02 -9.82
CA GLY A 38 2.68 -10.64 -10.28
C GLY A 38 1.46 -10.51 -11.19
N THR A 39 1.32 -9.33 -11.75
CA THR A 39 0.31 -9.04 -12.77
C THR A 39 0.63 -9.80 -14.05
N PRO A 40 -0.38 -10.37 -14.75
CA PRO A 40 -0.17 -11.07 -16.00
C PRO A 40 0.60 -10.22 -17.02
N ARG A 41 1.53 -10.86 -17.77
CA ARG A 41 2.45 -10.19 -18.71
C ARG A 41 1.75 -9.37 -19.81
N HIS A 42 0.53 -9.80 -20.21
CA HIS A 42 -0.25 -9.13 -21.24
C HIS A 42 -1.09 -7.96 -20.71
N GLU A 43 -1.18 -7.81 -19.40
CA GLU A 43 -2.00 -6.78 -18.77
C GLU A 43 -1.26 -5.43 -18.77
N LYS A 44 -1.91 -4.39 -19.31
CA LYS A 44 -1.39 -3.02 -19.24
C LYS A 44 -1.63 -2.47 -17.83
N THR A 45 -0.53 -2.18 -17.14
CA THR A 45 -0.59 -1.64 -15.78
C THR A 45 -0.54 -0.11 -15.79
N TRP A 46 -1.39 0.52 -14.99
CA TRP A 46 -1.40 1.99 -14.85
C TRP A 46 -0.14 2.52 -14.14
N TRP A 47 0.58 1.66 -13.45
CA TRP A 47 1.82 2.01 -12.70
C TRP A 47 3.11 1.76 -13.47
N ARG A 48 3.05 1.41 -14.75
CA ARG A 48 4.27 1.13 -15.55
C ARG A 48 5.29 2.26 -15.52
N HIS A 49 4.84 3.50 -15.34
CA HIS A 49 5.70 4.67 -15.21
C HIS A 49 6.47 4.74 -13.87
N GLU A 50 6.11 3.96 -12.87
CA GLU A 50 6.77 3.96 -11.55
C GLU A 50 8.08 3.17 -11.53
N THR A 51 8.33 2.35 -12.54
CA THR A 51 9.50 1.46 -12.60
C THR A 51 9.98 1.28 -14.02
N SER A 52 11.28 1.03 -14.16
CA SER A 52 11.89 0.63 -15.43
C SER A 52 11.58 -0.81 -15.81
N GLU A 53 11.33 -1.69 -14.81
CA GLU A 53 11.05 -3.11 -14.99
C GLU A 53 9.81 -3.52 -14.19
N GLU A 54 8.95 -4.33 -14.77
CA GLU A 54 7.89 -5.04 -14.06
C GLU A 54 8.44 -6.29 -13.34
N LEU A 55 7.69 -6.84 -12.40
CA LEU A 55 8.13 -8.04 -11.64
C LEU A 55 8.46 -9.23 -12.54
N TRP A 56 7.71 -9.43 -13.64
CA TRP A 56 7.96 -10.52 -14.57
C TRP A 56 9.26 -10.31 -15.35
N GLU A 57 9.63 -9.06 -15.68
CA GLU A 57 10.91 -8.74 -16.35
C GLU A 57 12.10 -9.05 -15.43
N VAL A 58 11.97 -8.71 -14.14
CA VAL A 58 12.96 -9.07 -13.12
C VAL A 58 13.05 -10.59 -12.97
N ALA A 59 11.93 -11.29 -12.88
CA ALA A 59 11.92 -12.74 -12.77
C ALA A 59 12.61 -13.40 -13.95
N ASP A 60 12.32 -12.98 -15.19
CA ASP A 60 12.96 -13.48 -16.41
C ASP A 60 14.47 -13.20 -16.41
N ARG A 61 14.88 -11.99 -16.04
CA ARG A 61 16.30 -11.60 -15.99
C ARG A 61 17.11 -12.47 -15.03
N PHE A 62 16.53 -12.89 -13.90
CA PHE A 62 17.20 -13.73 -12.91
C PHE A 62 16.92 -15.24 -13.10
N GLY A 63 16.07 -15.64 -14.05
CA GLY A 63 15.67 -17.02 -14.27
C GLY A 63 14.81 -17.56 -13.12
N ILE A 64 14.00 -16.72 -12.48
CA ILE A 64 13.09 -17.09 -11.40
C ILE A 64 11.72 -17.44 -12.00
N PRO A 65 11.04 -18.52 -11.56
CA PRO A 65 9.69 -18.83 -12.02
C PRO A 65 8.71 -17.66 -11.76
N PHE A 66 7.92 -17.31 -12.78
CA PHE A 66 6.90 -16.28 -12.67
C PHE A 66 5.50 -16.86 -12.76
N PHE A 67 4.61 -16.44 -11.88
CA PHE A 67 3.22 -16.90 -11.78
C PHE A 67 2.27 -15.71 -11.99
N GLU A 68 1.22 -15.91 -12.76
CA GLU A 68 0.19 -14.90 -13.05
C GLU A 68 -1.07 -15.10 -12.19
N SER A 69 -1.21 -16.29 -11.60
CA SER A 69 -2.29 -16.64 -10.69
C SER A 69 -1.75 -17.22 -9.37
N MET A 70 -2.45 -16.90 -8.27
CA MET A 70 -2.14 -17.49 -6.96
C MET A 70 -2.29 -19.04 -6.98
N ASP A 71 -3.19 -19.58 -7.80
CA ASP A 71 -3.45 -21.00 -7.88
C ASP A 71 -2.29 -21.77 -8.53
N ASP A 72 -1.54 -21.10 -9.40
CA ASP A 72 -0.38 -21.66 -10.10
C ASP A 72 0.87 -21.72 -9.20
N VAL A 73 0.87 -21.00 -8.06
CA VAL A 73 1.98 -21.02 -7.11
C VAL A 73 2.05 -22.40 -6.43
N PRO A 74 3.09 -23.20 -6.72
CA PRO A 74 3.20 -24.52 -6.12
C PRO A 74 3.57 -24.43 -4.64
N ARG A 75 3.43 -25.56 -3.90
CA ARG A 75 3.91 -25.69 -2.51
C ARG A 75 5.44 -25.80 -2.46
N LEU A 76 6.14 -24.82 -3.03
CA LEU A 76 7.61 -24.80 -3.10
C LEU A 76 8.23 -23.81 -2.12
N GLY A 77 7.45 -22.84 -1.69
CA GLY A 77 7.93 -21.80 -0.80
C GLY A 77 7.53 -22.07 0.63
N THR A 78 8.38 -21.67 1.54
CA THR A 78 8.08 -21.76 2.96
C THR A 78 7.65 -20.41 3.52
N PHE A 79 7.94 -19.32 2.83
CA PHE A 79 7.65 -17.96 3.29
C PHE A 79 7.09 -17.08 2.16
N LEU A 80 6.02 -16.35 2.44
CA LEU A 80 5.38 -15.45 1.49
C LEU A 80 5.73 -13.99 1.79
N VAL A 81 6.30 -13.28 0.83
CA VAL A 81 6.51 -11.83 0.90
C VAL A 81 5.49 -11.15 0.00
N SER A 82 4.68 -10.27 0.55
CA SER A 82 3.66 -9.50 -0.15
C SER A 82 3.98 -8.01 -0.12
N VAL A 83 4.04 -7.37 -1.29
CA VAL A 83 4.29 -5.94 -1.41
C VAL A 83 3.33 -5.33 -2.43
N MET A 84 2.45 -4.43 -1.97
CA MET A 84 1.46 -3.80 -2.85
C MET A 84 0.56 -4.79 -3.61
N TRP A 85 0.45 -6.03 -3.15
CA TRP A 85 -0.41 -7.03 -3.77
C TRP A 85 -1.88 -6.61 -3.65
N ASN A 86 -2.61 -6.64 -4.75
CA ASN A 86 -3.95 -6.08 -4.87
C ASN A 86 -5.10 -7.10 -4.73
N LYS A 87 -4.76 -8.36 -4.46
CA LYS A 87 -5.73 -9.44 -4.24
C LYS A 87 -5.58 -9.99 -2.83
N ILE A 88 -6.67 -10.48 -2.26
CA ILE A 88 -6.67 -11.14 -0.95
C ILE A 88 -6.13 -12.56 -1.13
N PHE A 89 -5.19 -12.97 -0.29
CA PHE A 89 -4.78 -14.36 -0.20
C PHE A 89 -5.82 -15.15 0.58
N PRO A 90 -6.54 -16.08 -0.06
CA PRO A 90 -7.48 -16.93 0.65
C PRO A 90 -6.75 -17.89 1.59
N PRO A 91 -7.39 -18.41 2.65
CA PRO A 91 -6.75 -19.29 3.65
C PRO A 91 -6.02 -20.48 3.03
N TYR A 92 -6.57 -21.10 1.99
CA TYR A 92 -5.95 -22.28 1.34
C TYR A 92 -4.63 -21.94 0.61
N ILE A 93 -4.42 -20.67 0.22
CA ILE A 93 -3.14 -20.19 -0.31
C ILE A 93 -2.16 -19.98 0.85
N LEU A 94 -2.59 -19.34 1.93
CA LEU A 94 -1.73 -19.08 3.08
C LEU A 94 -1.19 -20.36 3.72
N THR A 95 -1.99 -21.43 3.74
CA THR A 95 -1.56 -22.75 4.24
C THR A 95 -0.50 -23.45 3.39
N ARG A 96 -0.14 -22.89 2.23
CA ARG A 96 0.98 -23.40 1.42
C ARG A 96 2.35 -22.95 1.96
N PHE A 97 2.38 -22.00 2.89
CA PHE A 97 3.58 -21.37 3.43
C PHE A 97 3.75 -21.69 4.92
N ASP A 98 4.45 -22.77 5.22
CA ASP A 98 4.63 -23.25 6.61
C ASP A 98 5.39 -22.22 7.49
N GLY A 99 6.24 -21.40 6.89
CA GLY A 99 6.92 -20.28 7.57
C GLY A 99 6.08 -19.01 7.70
N GLY A 100 4.84 -19.02 7.21
CA GLY A 100 3.99 -17.83 7.18
C GLY A 100 4.36 -16.85 6.09
N GLY A 101 4.22 -15.57 6.40
CA GLY A 101 4.58 -14.52 5.45
C GLY A 101 4.39 -13.13 6.04
N ILE A 102 4.87 -12.13 5.29
CA ILE A 102 4.77 -10.72 5.64
C ILE A 102 4.08 -9.92 4.53
N ASN A 103 3.50 -8.80 4.91
CA ASN A 103 2.96 -7.82 3.98
C ASN A 103 3.48 -6.42 4.31
N LEU A 104 3.91 -5.69 3.28
CA LEU A 104 4.11 -4.25 3.36
C LEU A 104 2.80 -3.55 3.02
N HIS A 105 2.17 -2.96 4.02
CA HIS A 105 0.91 -2.22 3.90
C HIS A 105 1.18 -0.71 3.84
N PRO A 106 0.66 0.01 2.83
CA PRO A 106 0.85 1.45 2.68
C PRO A 106 -0.17 2.25 3.53
N GLY A 107 -0.17 2.00 4.83
CA GLY A 107 -1.02 2.64 5.82
C GLY A 107 -0.59 2.29 7.24
N PRO A 108 -0.88 3.16 8.24
CA PRO A 108 -0.66 2.83 9.63
C PRO A 108 -1.70 1.81 10.10
N LEU A 109 -1.26 0.71 10.72
CA LEU A 109 -2.10 -0.30 11.32
C LEU A 109 -2.11 -0.15 12.84
N PRO A 110 -3.24 -0.33 13.50
CA PRO A 110 -4.53 -0.86 13.03
C PRO A 110 -5.52 0.16 12.42
N GLU A 111 -5.17 1.44 12.31
CA GLU A 111 -6.09 2.53 11.97
C GLU A 111 -6.61 2.46 10.53
N TYR A 112 -5.78 1.99 9.58
CA TYR A 112 -6.07 2.07 8.15
C TYR A 112 -5.91 0.70 7.46
N ARG A 113 -6.63 -0.30 7.94
CA ARG A 113 -6.73 -1.61 7.28
C ARG A 113 -7.54 -1.51 6.00
N GLY A 114 -7.22 -2.33 5.00
CA GLY A 114 -7.97 -2.42 3.74
C GLY A 114 -7.42 -1.54 2.64
N SER A 115 -8.31 -0.95 1.85
CA SER A 115 -7.96 -0.29 0.59
C SER A 115 -7.94 1.24 0.72
N PHE A 116 -7.10 1.89 -0.09
CA PHE A 116 -7.06 3.36 -0.19
C PHE A 116 -6.81 4.11 1.13
N ALA A 117 -5.97 3.55 2.00
CA ALA A 117 -5.61 4.14 3.30
C ALA A 117 -5.28 5.65 3.20
N ARG A 118 -4.48 6.07 2.21
CA ARG A 118 -4.10 7.46 1.96
C ARG A 118 -5.28 8.37 1.63
N THR A 119 -6.21 7.90 0.78
CA THR A 119 -7.44 8.65 0.46
C THR A 119 -8.26 8.89 1.71
N HIS A 120 -8.48 7.85 2.49
CA HIS A 120 -9.24 7.96 3.74
C HIS A 120 -8.51 8.80 4.80
N ALA A 121 -7.18 8.76 4.86
CA ALA A 121 -6.41 9.61 5.77
C ALA A 121 -6.59 11.11 5.45
N ILE A 122 -6.53 11.50 4.17
CA ILE A 122 -6.78 12.88 3.75
C ILE A 122 -8.23 13.27 4.06
N LEU A 123 -9.21 12.42 3.74
CA LEU A 123 -10.62 12.69 4.04
C LEU A 123 -10.89 12.88 5.52
N ASN A 124 -10.23 12.10 6.37
CA ASN A 124 -10.34 12.20 7.82
C ASN A 124 -9.58 13.40 8.41
N GLY A 125 -8.81 14.13 7.59
CA GLY A 125 -8.01 15.26 8.06
C GLY A 125 -6.83 14.85 8.94
N GLU A 126 -6.27 13.66 8.72
CA GLU A 126 -5.13 13.19 9.50
C GLU A 126 -3.91 14.09 9.29
N THR A 127 -3.21 14.38 10.37
CA THR A 127 -1.96 15.17 10.36
C THR A 127 -0.71 14.30 10.34
N SER A 128 -0.88 12.98 10.54
CA SER A 128 0.16 11.97 10.46
C SER A 128 -0.34 10.79 9.65
N PHE A 129 0.57 10.18 8.89
CA PHE A 129 0.33 8.94 8.14
C PHE A 129 1.49 7.99 8.35
N GLY A 130 1.37 6.73 7.91
CA GLY A 130 2.44 5.76 8.11
C GLY A 130 2.37 4.61 7.13
N VAL A 131 3.37 3.76 7.24
CA VAL A 131 3.48 2.48 6.54
C VAL A 131 3.80 1.39 7.54
N THR A 132 3.38 0.18 7.27
CA THR A 132 3.49 -0.94 8.22
C THR A 132 3.95 -2.21 7.51
N VAL A 133 4.95 -2.89 8.09
CA VAL A 133 5.26 -4.29 7.76
C VAL A 133 4.69 -5.17 8.86
N HIS A 134 3.86 -6.13 8.48
CA HIS A 134 3.16 -7.01 9.41
C HIS A 134 3.14 -8.46 8.90
N TYR A 135 2.92 -9.42 9.79
CA TYR A 135 2.69 -10.80 9.39
C TYR A 135 1.37 -10.95 8.64
N LEU A 136 1.36 -11.83 7.63
CA LEU A 136 0.12 -12.22 6.97
C LEU A 136 -0.75 -13.04 7.91
N SER A 137 -2.06 -12.85 7.81
CA SER A 137 -3.06 -13.59 8.58
C SER A 137 -4.29 -13.87 7.72
N ALA A 138 -5.16 -14.77 8.17
CA ALA A 138 -6.41 -15.08 7.48
C ALA A 138 -7.38 -13.90 7.38
N ARG A 139 -7.18 -12.87 8.20
CA ARG A 139 -7.95 -11.62 8.17
C ARG A 139 -7.10 -10.52 7.57
N VAL A 140 -7.69 -9.75 6.65
CA VAL A 140 -7.01 -8.66 5.93
C VAL A 140 -6.40 -7.67 6.91
N ASP A 141 -5.08 -7.43 6.78
CA ASP A 141 -4.27 -6.46 7.51
C ASP A 141 -4.38 -6.56 9.05
N ARG A 142 -4.53 -7.80 9.59
CA ARG A 142 -4.68 -8.03 11.04
C ARG A 142 -3.54 -8.80 11.70
N GLY A 143 -2.49 -9.14 10.96
CA GLY A 143 -1.32 -9.81 11.55
C GLY A 143 -0.49 -8.87 12.43
N ASP A 144 0.34 -9.45 13.28
CA ASP A 144 1.20 -8.73 14.20
C ASP A 144 2.19 -7.84 13.46
N ILE A 145 2.42 -6.64 13.97
CA ILE A 145 3.27 -5.61 13.36
C ILE A 145 4.73 -5.88 13.67
N ILE A 146 5.55 -6.01 12.63
CA ILE A 146 7.00 -6.16 12.70
C ILE A 146 7.69 -4.79 12.75
N GLY A 147 7.15 -3.84 12.00
CA GLY A 147 7.67 -2.48 11.96
C GLY A 147 6.63 -1.50 11.45
N GLU A 148 6.74 -0.27 11.92
CA GLU A 148 5.90 0.86 11.55
C GLU A 148 6.78 2.09 11.40
N LEU A 149 6.50 2.93 10.41
CA LEU A 149 7.14 4.21 10.23
C LEU A 149 6.08 5.26 9.97
N GLN A 150 6.04 6.29 10.81
CA GLN A 150 5.09 7.40 10.71
C GLN A 150 5.78 8.66 10.18
N PHE A 151 5.01 9.49 9.47
CA PHE A 151 5.46 10.76 8.92
C PHE A 151 4.30 11.76 8.81
N PRO A 152 4.56 13.08 8.84
CA PRO A 152 3.50 14.07 8.80
C PRO A 152 2.78 14.09 7.44
N VAL A 153 1.46 14.37 7.47
CA VAL A 153 0.66 14.72 6.29
C VAL A 153 0.72 16.24 6.12
N LEU A 154 1.12 16.70 4.95
CA LEU A 154 1.21 18.14 4.66
C LEU A 154 -0.18 18.73 4.36
N PRO A 155 -0.45 20.00 4.65
CA PRO A 155 -1.76 20.61 4.41
C PRO A 155 -2.22 20.53 2.95
N SER A 156 -1.29 20.59 1.99
CA SER A 156 -1.55 20.47 0.54
C SER A 156 -1.42 19.04 -0.01
N GLU A 157 -1.28 18.05 0.87
CA GLU A 157 -1.06 16.65 0.45
C GLU A 157 -2.24 16.15 -0.39
N THR A 158 -1.93 15.54 -1.53
CA THR A 158 -2.87 14.79 -2.36
C THR A 158 -2.68 13.28 -2.15
N ALA A 159 -3.64 12.46 -2.59
CA ALA A 159 -3.47 11.02 -2.53
C ALA A 159 -2.25 10.55 -3.34
N LEU A 160 -1.90 11.23 -4.43
CA LEU A 160 -0.71 10.92 -5.24
C LEU A 160 0.59 11.24 -4.48
N SER A 161 0.72 12.45 -3.92
CA SER A 161 1.93 12.83 -3.20
C SER A 161 2.12 11.99 -1.93
N LEU A 162 1.04 11.72 -1.20
CA LEU A 162 1.06 10.86 -0.01
C LEU A 162 1.41 9.41 -0.38
N ASP A 163 0.90 8.88 -1.49
CA ASP A 163 1.26 7.56 -2.01
C ASP A 163 2.75 7.47 -2.37
N THR A 164 3.27 8.50 -3.04
CA THR A 164 4.70 8.57 -3.40
C THR A 164 5.60 8.55 -2.17
N ARG A 165 5.25 9.33 -1.15
CA ARG A 165 5.98 9.35 0.13
C ARG A 165 5.84 8.03 0.88
N ALA A 166 4.63 7.45 0.90
CA ALA A 166 4.40 6.14 1.52
C ALA A 166 5.22 5.03 0.84
N GLN A 167 5.40 5.07 -0.47
CA GLN A 167 6.29 4.13 -1.17
C GLN A 167 7.77 4.31 -0.78
N LEU A 168 8.24 5.56 -0.64
CA LEU A 168 9.61 5.83 -0.24
C LEU A 168 9.91 5.32 1.18
N TYR A 169 9.06 5.68 2.14
CA TYR A 169 9.18 5.23 3.53
C TYR A 169 8.92 3.72 3.65
N GLY A 170 7.99 3.20 2.86
CA GLY A 170 7.69 1.77 2.80
C GLY A 170 8.89 0.93 2.36
N TYR A 171 9.63 1.39 1.36
CA TYR A 171 10.87 0.73 0.94
C TYR A 171 11.91 0.68 2.07
N ALA A 172 12.16 1.81 2.72
CA ALA A 172 13.12 1.87 3.83
C ALA A 172 12.72 0.95 4.99
N LEU A 173 11.42 0.96 5.37
CA LEU A 173 10.88 0.10 6.41
C LEU A 173 10.96 -1.38 6.03
N PHE A 174 10.64 -1.71 4.78
CA PHE A 174 10.74 -3.08 4.28
C PHE A 174 12.17 -3.62 4.37
N CYS A 175 13.15 -2.83 3.92
CA CYS A 175 14.56 -3.23 4.00
C CYS A 175 14.98 -3.51 5.45
N GLN A 176 14.62 -2.65 6.40
CA GLN A 176 14.92 -2.87 7.82
C GLN A 176 14.23 -4.12 8.37
N ALA A 177 12.93 -4.29 8.11
CA ALA A 177 12.17 -5.43 8.59
C ALA A 177 12.69 -6.74 7.99
N TRP A 178 13.02 -6.74 6.70
CA TRP A 178 13.58 -7.89 6.00
C TRP A 178 14.92 -8.34 6.58
N LEU A 179 15.85 -7.41 6.81
CA LEU A 179 17.15 -7.75 7.42
C LEU A 179 16.99 -8.33 8.83
N ARG A 180 16.08 -7.77 9.65
CA ARG A 180 15.79 -8.31 10.99
C ARG A 180 15.14 -9.70 10.94
N LEU A 181 14.36 -9.98 9.93
CA LEU A 181 13.80 -11.33 9.71
C LEU A 181 14.92 -12.32 9.33
N LEU A 182 15.86 -11.91 8.49
CA LEU A 182 16.98 -12.74 8.06
C LEU A 182 17.92 -13.09 9.22
N ASP A 183 18.26 -12.13 10.09
CA ASP A 183 19.15 -12.33 11.22
C ASP A 183 18.46 -12.89 12.47
N GLY A 184 17.12 -13.02 12.44
CA GLY A 184 16.31 -13.54 13.54
C GLY A 184 16.07 -12.54 14.68
N SER A 185 16.41 -11.27 14.51
CA SER A 185 16.19 -10.20 15.51
C SER A 185 14.83 -9.52 15.40
N ALA A 186 13.99 -9.94 14.44
CA ALA A 186 12.67 -9.36 14.28
C ALA A 186 11.80 -9.62 15.51
N THR A 187 11.24 -8.54 16.04
CA THR A 187 10.20 -8.56 17.08
C THR A 187 8.88 -8.13 16.46
N CYS A 188 7.77 -8.48 17.09
CA CYS A 188 6.46 -8.02 16.65
C CYS A 188 5.59 -7.58 17.82
N ARG A 189 4.60 -6.74 17.53
CA ARG A 189 3.54 -6.34 18.46
C ARG A 189 2.18 -6.73 17.92
N SER A 190 1.35 -7.31 18.78
CA SER A 190 -0.04 -7.60 18.44
C SER A 190 -0.83 -6.32 18.18
N GLN A 191 -1.64 -6.30 17.13
CA GLN A 191 -2.56 -5.18 16.90
C GLN A 191 -3.64 -5.09 17.98
N ASP A 192 -4.00 -6.20 18.62
CA ASP A 192 -4.96 -6.20 19.74
C ASP A 192 -4.35 -5.52 20.98
N GLU A 193 -3.05 -5.66 21.23
CA GLU A 193 -2.34 -4.90 22.27
C GLU A 193 -2.35 -3.40 21.96
N LEU A 194 -2.09 -2.98 20.74
CA LEU A 194 -2.13 -1.58 20.33
C LEU A 194 -3.54 -0.97 20.55
N ILE A 195 -4.59 -1.75 20.27
CA ILE A 195 -5.97 -1.31 20.46
C ILE A 195 -6.33 -1.23 21.94
N THR A 196 -5.98 -2.23 22.73
CA THR A 196 -6.41 -2.34 24.14
C THR A 196 -5.55 -1.51 25.09
N GLN A 197 -4.23 -1.55 24.93
CA GLN A 197 -3.27 -0.89 25.81
C GLN A 197 -2.98 0.55 25.35
N ASP A 198 -2.64 0.75 24.07
CA ASP A 198 -2.27 2.07 23.56
C ASP A 198 -3.50 2.88 23.08
N LYS A 199 -4.72 2.31 23.16
CA LYS A 199 -5.98 2.93 22.76
C LYS A 199 -6.01 3.37 21.29
N ARG A 200 -5.24 2.72 20.44
CA ARG A 200 -5.23 3.01 19.00
C ARG A 200 -6.56 2.62 18.37
N ARG A 201 -7.03 3.45 17.46
CA ARG A 201 -8.28 3.22 16.73
C ARG A 201 -8.09 2.12 15.70
N ALA A 202 -9.02 1.18 15.60
CA ALA A 202 -9.00 0.14 14.58
C ALA A 202 -10.12 0.37 13.56
N CYS A 203 -9.74 0.65 12.30
CA CYS A 203 -10.68 0.86 11.21
C CYS A 203 -10.38 -0.08 10.04
N PHE A 204 -11.43 -0.37 9.26
CA PHE A 204 -11.31 -1.14 8.02
C PHE A 204 -12.03 -0.40 6.88
N TYR A 205 -11.31 -0.14 5.81
CA TYR A 205 -11.78 0.60 4.63
C TYR A 205 -11.91 -0.36 3.43
N PRO A 206 -13.08 -0.96 3.20
CA PRO A 206 -13.30 -1.81 2.04
C PRO A 206 -13.36 -1.01 0.75
N MET A 207 -13.03 -1.66 -0.37
CA MET A 207 -13.02 -1.05 -1.72
C MET A 207 -14.34 -0.31 -2.06
N ARG A 208 -15.49 -0.85 -1.63
CA ARG A 208 -16.80 -0.23 -1.91
C ARG A 208 -16.96 1.21 -1.38
N LEU A 209 -16.21 1.59 -0.33
CA LEU A 209 -16.24 2.97 0.17
C LEU A 209 -15.67 3.94 -0.85
N MET A 210 -14.69 3.52 -1.64
CA MET A 210 -14.12 4.33 -2.70
C MET A 210 -15.14 4.58 -3.82
N THR A 211 -15.87 3.56 -4.23
CA THR A 211 -16.95 3.70 -5.21
C THR A 211 -18.02 4.69 -4.73
N ALA A 212 -18.46 4.57 -3.47
CA ALA A 212 -19.42 5.49 -2.88
C ALA A 212 -18.91 6.94 -2.82
N LEU A 213 -17.62 7.16 -2.63
CA LEU A 213 -17.04 8.52 -2.68
C LEU A 213 -17.08 9.12 -4.07
N LEU A 214 -16.81 8.35 -5.11
CA LEU A 214 -16.86 8.81 -6.49
C LEU A 214 -18.27 9.20 -6.94
N ASP A 215 -19.28 8.51 -6.42
CA ASP A 215 -20.69 8.71 -6.76
C ASP A 215 -21.38 9.78 -5.89
N SER A 216 -20.68 10.43 -4.96
CA SER A 216 -21.26 11.31 -3.93
C SER A 216 -21.47 12.76 -4.37
N SER A 217 -21.95 13.01 -5.61
CA SER A 217 -22.11 14.36 -6.20
C SER A 217 -23.14 15.25 -5.49
N ASP A 218 -24.19 14.65 -4.90
CA ASP A 218 -25.37 15.38 -4.42
C ASP A 218 -25.27 15.84 -2.97
N VAL A 219 -24.19 15.50 -2.27
CA VAL A 219 -23.99 15.92 -0.87
C VAL A 219 -23.49 17.36 -0.84
N PRO A 220 -24.20 18.30 -0.16
CA PRO A 220 -23.69 19.65 0.06
C PRO A 220 -22.39 19.63 0.86
N ARG A 221 -21.40 20.41 0.43
CA ARG A 221 -20.07 20.49 1.05
C ARG A 221 -19.59 21.94 1.09
N SER A 222 -18.86 22.26 2.14
CA SER A 222 -18.10 23.51 2.22
C SER A 222 -16.96 23.52 1.20
N ALA A 223 -16.36 24.69 0.97
CA ALA A 223 -15.20 24.83 0.09
C ALA A 223 -14.01 23.98 0.59
N GLU A 224 -13.80 23.93 1.92
CA GLU A 224 -12.75 23.13 2.54
C GLU A 224 -12.98 21.62 2.35
N GLU A 225 -14.24 21.16 2.49
CA GLU A 225 -14.60 19.75 2.27
C GLU A 225 -14.44 19.35 0.80
N LEU A 226 -14.75 20.26 -0.14
CA LEU A 226 -14.55 20.02 -1.58
C LEU A 226 -13.05 19.93 -1.92
N ASP A 227 -12.23 20.85 -1.40
CA ASP A 227 -10.77 20.79 -1.57
C ASP A 227 -10.20 19.49 -1.01
N ARG A 228 -10.58 19.13 0.21
CA ARG A 228 -10.14 17.91 0.86
C ARG A 228 -10.54 16.66 0.05
N LEU A 229 -11.77 16.62 -0.45
CA LEU A 229 -12.25 15.53 -1.31
C LEU A 229 -11.47 15.47 -2.62
N TYR A 230 -11.21 16.62 -3.26
CA TYR A 230 -10.41 16.69 -4.48
C TYR A 230 -9.00 16.11 -4.24
N ARG A 231 -8.29 16.56 -3.21
CA ARG A 231 -6.96 16.06 -2.87
C ARG A 231 -6.96 14.57 -2.55
N ALA A 232 -7.97 14.08 -1.86
CA ALA A 232 -8.13 12.67 -1.52
C ALA A 232 -8.40 11.77 -2.72
N LEU A 233 -9.04 12.30 -3.77
CA LEU A 233 -9.32 11.57 -5.01
C LEU A 233 -8.27 11.80 -6.10
N TYR A 234 -7.31 12.69 -5.90
CA TYR A 234 -6.26 12.97 -6.88
C TYR A 234 -5.14 11.93 -6.80
N LEU A 235 -5.29 10.87 -7.58
CA LEU A 235 -4.33 9.76 -7.72
C LEU A 235 -4.25 9.28 -9.18
N PRO A 236 -3.94 10.16 -10.13
CA PRO A 236 -3.83 9.78 -11.53
C PRO A 236 -2.67 8.79 -11.76
N PRO A 237 -2.75 7.93 -12.78
CA PRO A 237 -3.92 7.71 -13.64
C PRO A 237 -4.94 6.72 -13.05
N ARG A 238 -4.74 6.27 -11.81
CA ARG A 238 -5.61 5.26 -11.16
C ARG A 238 -6.99 5.81 -10.81
N ILE A 239 -7.00 7.03 -10.28
CA ILE A 239 -8.22 7.75 -9.89
C ILE A 239 -8.02 9.21 -10.26
N GLU A 240 -8.99 9.75 -10.97
CA GLU A 240 -9.09 11.18 -11.22
C GLU A 240 -10.33 11.73 -10.52
N PRO A 241 -10.25 12.92 -9.93
CA PRO A 241 -11.40 13.57 -9.35
C PRO A 241 -12.52 13.69 -10.38
N PRO A 242 -13.78 13.33 -10.04
CA PRO A 242 -14.89 13.42 -10.97
C PRO A 242 -15.08 14.86 -11.50
N LYS A 243 -15.52 15.00 -12.74
CA LYS A 243 -15.66 16.31 -13.41
C LYS A 243 -16.47 17.33 -12.59
N TRP A 244 -17.58 16.89 -11.99
CA TRP A 244 -18.40 17.74 -11.11
C TRP A 244 -17.61 18.32 -9.92
N LEU A 245 -16.67 17.57 -9.37
CA LEU A 245 -15.83 18.01 -8.23
C LEU A 245 -14.81 19.04 -8.71
N VAL A 246 -14.14 18.78 -9.83
CA VAL A 246 -13.20 19.73 -10.44
C VAL A 246 -13.89 21.07 -10.73
N GLU A 247 -15.05 21.05 -11.34
CA GLU A 247 -15.85 22.25 -11.65
C GLU A 247 -16.23 23.04 -10.39
N ARG A 248 -16.63 22.34 -9.30
CA ARG A 248 -16.96 23.00 -8.03
C ARG A 248 -15.75 23.62 -7.34
N VAL A 249 -14.61 22.95 -7.34
CA VAL A 249 -13.36 23.48 -6.75
C VAL A 249 -12.92 24.71 -7.51
N ILE A 250 -12.81 24.66 -8.83
CA ILE A 250 -12.43 25.83 -9.66
C ILE A 250 -13.40 27.00 -9.44
N THR A 251 -14.70 26.75 -9.40
CA THR A 251 -15.70 27.80 -9.17
C THR A 251 -15.51 28.47 -7.80
N ASN A 252 -15.19 27.72 -6.77
CA ASN A 252 -14.92 28.26 -5.43
C ASN A 252 -13.62 29.08 -5.38
N GLU A 253 -12.57 28.62 -6.01
CA GLU A 253 -11.30 29.36 -6.12
C GLU A 253 -11.49 30.69 -6.83
N ILE A 254 -12.20 30.70 -7.98
CA ILE A 254 -12.50 31.92 -8.71
C ILE A 254 -13.32 32.90 -7.85
N ARG A 255 -14.33 32.43 -7.12
CA ARG A 255 -15.15 33.28 -6.23
C ARG A 255 -14.30 33.90 -5.11
N THR A 256 -13.35 33.14 -4.55
CA THR A 256 -12.43 33.61 -3.50
C THR A 256 -11.53 34.71 -4.07
N LEU A 257 -10.89 34.46 -5.22
CA LEU A 257 -10.03 35.44 -5.88
C LEU A 257 -10.76 36.74 -6.22
N VAL A 258 -11.98 36.65 -6.75
CA VAL A 258 -12.80 37.85 -7.08
C VAL A 258 -13.15 38.62 -5.81
N ARG A 259 -13.45 37.96 -4.71
CA ARG A 259 -13.75 38.60 -3.43
C ARG A 259 -12.53 39.32 -2.86
N ASP A 260 -11.37 38.68 -2.92
CA ASP A 260 -10.12 39.25 -2.36
C ASP A 260 -9.65 40.45 -3.17
N VAL A 261 -9.87 40.45 -4.50
CA VAL A 261 -9.59 41.63 -5.35
C VAL A 261 -10.55 42.79 -5.04
N SER A 262 -11.83 42.50 -4.81
CA SER A 262 -12.84 43.54 -4.49
C SER A 262 -12.73 44.13 -3.09
N LEU A 263 -11.90 43.59 -2.21
CA LEU A 263 -11.62 44.10 -0.86
C LEU A 263 -10.35 44.99 -0.81
N GLN A 264 -9.63 45.15 -1.93
CA GLN A 264 -8.42 45.97 -2.05
C GLN A 264 -8.69 47.37 -2.68
N ASP A 265 -9.93 47.64 -3.11
CA ASP A 265 -10.44 48.93 -3.58
C ASP A 265 -11.25 49.60 -2.46
#